data_9a53faca9616bca07afd53449fea50bd
#
_entry.id   9a53faca9616bca07afd53449fea50bd
#
_cell.length_a   1.000
_cell.length_b   1.000
_cell.length_c   1.000
_cell.angle_alpha   90.00
_cell.angle_beta   90.00
_cell.angle_gamma   90.00
#
_symmetry.space_group_name_H-M   'P 1'
#
loop_
_entity.id
_entity.type
_entity.pdbx_description
1 polymer ?
#
loop_
_entity_poly.entity_id
_entity_poly.type
_entity_poly.pdbx_seq_one_letter_code
_entity_poly.pdbx_strand_id
1 'polypeptide(L)'
;TYLLKKSYQHKTLKEINFKDLWGDKGVFTTMRILGKPTKILFFNSHIKNLIKSLKIYKLNRVGIKKDILKLIKLNVDNTKSYDHLLRVAVNNKMISVSLRERKTPKLEFNLKLINHKRIDPELKNLKYKLILKYLSKMDNTTSDVALCFKKKILESGTSNILFIKKNKIYSPSKNIYKGVTYIFFKKKIGKIINK
;
A
#
# COMPACT_ATOMS: atom_id res chain seq x y z
N THR A 1 -0.74 13.85 -9.51
CA THR A 1 -1.22 14.97 -8.67
C THR A 1 -1.99 14.44 -7.47
N TYR A 2 -1.93 15.14 -6.32
CA TYR A 2 -2.74 14.85 -5.14
C TYR A 2 -4.03 15.68 -5.18
N LEU A 3 -5.17 15.03 -4.97
CA LEU A 3 -6.47 15.70 -4.77
C LEU A 3 -6.73 16.03 -3.31
N LEU A 4 -6.11 15.28 -2.38
CA LEU A 4 -6.32 15.42 -0.95
C LEU A 4 -5.06 15.06 -0.18
N LYS A 5 -4.76 15.86 0.84
CA LYS A 5 -3.74 15.57 1.87
C LYS A 5 -4.23 16.12 3.20
N LYS A 6 -4.63 15.24 4.12
CA LYS A 6 -5.13 15.62 5.43
C LYS A 6 -4.57 14.70 6.52
N SER A 7 -4.37 15.26 7.70
CA SER A 7 -3.98 14.51 8.90
C SER A 7 -4.91 14.83 10.05
N TYR A 8 -5.11 13.85 10.92
CA TYR A 8 -6.03 13.91 12.03
C TYR A 8 -5.38 13.38 13.29
N GLN A 9 -5.62 14.03 14.41
CA GLN A 9 -5.21 13.51 15.70
C GLN A 9 -5.89 12.16 15.97
N HIS A 10 -5.12 11.19 16.44
CA HIS A 10 -5.60 9.82 16.59
C HIS A 10 -6.75 9.70 17.62
N LYS A 11 -6.77 10.51 18.70
CA LYS A 11 -7.79 10.41 19.75
C LYS A 11 -9.08 11.16 19.42
N THR A 12 -8.98 12.36 18.91
CA THR A 12 -10.10 13.29 18.74
C THR A 12 -10.63 13.34 17.31
N LEU A 13 -9.86 12.85 16.34
CA LEU A 13 -10.08 13.04 14.91
C LEU A 13 -10.15 14.52 14.48
N LYS A 14 -9.59 15.43 15.29
CA LYS A 14 -9.43 16.84 14.92
C LYS A 14 -8.42 16.94 13.79
N GLU A 15 -8.76 17.68 12.73
CA GLU A 15 -7.85 17.95 11.62
C GLU A 15 -6.65 18.78 12.09
N ILE A 16 -5.48 18.44 11.57
CA ILE A 16 -4.19 19.09 11.83
C ILE A 16 -3.40 19.20 10.52
N ASN A 17 -2.32 19.95 10.52
CA ASN A 17 -1.43 20.08 9.37
C ASN A 17 -0.99 18.72 8.86
N PHE A 18 -1.03 18.55 7.53
CA PHE A 18 -0.72 17.28 6.89
C PHE A 18 0.72 16.82 7.16
N LYS A 19 0.87 15.54 7.50
CA LYS A 19 2.15 14.84 7.64
C LYS A 19 2.10 13.52 6.90
N ASP A 20 3.08 13.25 6.06
CA ASP A 20 3.15 12.02 5.25
C ASP A 20 3.46 10.76 6.07
N LEU A 21 4.03 10.91 7.24
CA LEU A 21 4.43 9.86 8.19
C LEU A 21 5.51 8.89 7.69
N TRP A 22 6.10 9.10 6.51
CA TRP A 22 7.16 8.24 6.04
C TRP A 22 8.40 8.29 6.93
N GLY A 23 8.86 7.13 7.36
CA GLY A 23 9.96 6.94 8.29
C GLY A 23 9.55 6.75 9.74
N ASP A 24 8.31 7.08 10.09
CA ASP A 24 7.78 6.90 11.45
C ASP A 24 7.59 5.41 11.79
N LYS A 25 7.51 5.13 13.09
CA LYS A 25 6.97 3.85 13.58
C LYS A 25 5.47 3.85 13.35
N GLY A 26 5.02 3.14 12.31
CA GLY A 26 3.62 3.10 11.92
C GLY A 26 3.40 2.23 10.70
N VAL A 27 2.17 2.19 10.23
CA VAL A 27 1.74 1.36 9.12
C VAL A 27 0.86 2.14 8.16
N PHE A 28 0.73 1.63 6.94
CA PHE A 28 -0.16 2.24 5.96
C PHE A 28 -0.86 1.18 5.11
N THR A 29 -1.92 1.59 4.44
CA THR A 29 -2.52 0.85 3.33
C THR A 29 -2.85 1.79 2.19
N THR A 30 -2.82 1.27 0.97
CA THR A 30 -3.23 2.01 -0.23
C THR A 30 -4.31 1.20 -0.93
N MET A 31 -5.44 1.82 -1.17
CA MET A 31 -6.64 1.23 -1.76
C MET A 31 -6.97 1.95 -3.06
N ARG A 32 -7.44 1.24 -4.08
CA ARG A 32 -8.00 1.88 -5.26
C ARG A 32 -9.44 2.28 -4.99
N ILE A 33 -9.77 3.51 -5.31
CA ILE A 33 -11.13 4.00 -5.35
C ILE A 33 -11.52 4.29 -6.80
N LEU A 34 -12.73 3.95 -7.18
CA LEU A 34 -13.19 4.11 -8.57
C LEU A 34 -14.69 4.30 -8.67
N GLY A 35 -15.08 4.92 -9.79
CA GLY A 35 -16.47 5.07 -10.24
C GLY A 35 -17.26 6.14 -9.52
N LYS A 36 -18.51 6.25 -9.94
CA LYS A 36 -19.59 7.07 -9.37
C LYS A 36 -20.85 6.18 -9.31
N PRO A 37 -21.42 5.88 -8.13
CA PRO A 37 -20.91 6.22 -6.79
C PRO A 37 -19.56 5.55 -6.47
N THR A 38 -18.80 6.16 -5.57
CA THR A 38 -17.44 5.72 -5.23
C THR A 38 -17.39 4.32 -4.63
N LYS A 39 -16.60 3.45 -5.22
CA LYS A 39 -16.31 2.11 -4.71
C LYS A 39 -14.86 2.02 -4.25
N ILE A 40 -14.62 1.45 -3.06
CA ILE A 40 -13.29 1.17 -2.54
C ILE A 40 -13.00 -0.30 -2.70
N LEU A 41 -12.04 -0.65 -3.55
CA LEU A 41 -11.72 -2.05 -3.81
C LEU A 41 -11.11 -2.72 -2.58
N PHE A 42 -11.65 -3.89 -2.23
CA PHE A 42 -11.15 -4.76 -1.14
C PHE A 42 -11.01 -4.06 0.23
N PHE A 43 -11.84 -3.06 0.52
CA PHE A 43 -11.76 -2.25 1.74
C PHE A 43 -11.55 -3.11 3.00
N ASN A 44 -12.41 -4.10 3.23
CA ASN A 44 -12.34 -4.95 4.44
C ASN A 44 -11.01 -5.70 4.55
N SER A 45 -10.47 -6.19 3.42
CA SER A 45 -9.18 -6.89 3.39
C SER A 45 -8.02 -5.96 3.70
N HIS A 46 -8.03 -4.74 3.16
CA HIS A 46 -7.05 -3.70 3.45
C HIS A 46 -7.05 -3.31 4.93
N ILE A 47 -8.24 -3.07 5.49
CA ILE A 47 -8.37 -2.71 6.90
C ILE A 47 -7.97 -3.86 7.83
N LYS A 48 -8.34 -5.10 7.50
CA LYS A 48 -7.91 -6.29 8.26
C LYS A 48 -6.38 -6.39 8.32
N ASN A 49 -5.70 -6.20 7.19
CA ASN A 49 -4.23 -6.22 7.13
C ASN A 49 -3.60 -5.04 7.90
N LEU A 50 -4.19 -3.85 7.81
CA LEU A 50 -3.75 -2.66 8.56
C LEU A 50 -3.84 -2.91 10.07
N ILE A 51 -4.99 -3.39 10.55
CA ILE A 51 -5.21 -3.70 11.98
C ILE A 51 -4.23 -4.79 12.47
N LYS A 52 -4.01 -5.84 11.67
CA LYS A 52 -3.00 -6.87 11.99
C LYS A 52 -1.62 -6.24 12.19
N SER A 53 -1.21 -5.36 11.30
CA SER A 53 0.08 -4.67 11.38
C SER A 53 0.17 -3.73 12.58
N LEU A 54 -0.92 -3.00 12.89
CA LEU A 54 -1.01 -2.13 14.08
C LEU A 54 -0.85 -2.95 15.38
N LYS A 55 -1.48 -4.12 15.46
CA LYS A 55 -1.36 -5.02 16.63
C LYS A 55 0.10 -5.45 16.84
N ILE A 56 0.79 -5.87 15.78
CA ILE A 56 2.19 -6.31 15.84
C ILE A 56 3.10 -5.16 16.31
N TYR A 57 2.86 -3.93 15.85
CA TYR A 57 3.61 -2.75 16.29
C TYR A 57 3.17 -2.18 17.63
N LYS A 58 2.21 -2.80 18.32
CA LYS A 58 1.61 -2.31 19.57
C LYS A 58 1.05 -0.88 19.43
N LEU A 59 0.46 -0.58 18.29
CA LEU A 59 -0.20 0.69 17.96
C LEU A 59 -1.71 0.51 17.79
N ASN A 60 -2.25 -0.63 18.20
CA ASN A 60 -3.66 -0.94 18.00
C ASN A 60 -4.55 -0.06 18.88
N ARG A 61 -5.68 0.35 18.31
CA ARG A 61 -6.71 1.13 18.98
C ARG A 61 -8.08 0.52 18.68
N VAL A 62 -8.91 0.47 19.71
CA VAL A 62 -10.34 0.12 19.56
C VAL A 62 -11.02 1.15 18.65
N GLY A 63 -11.84 0.68 17.73
CA GLY A 63 -12.62 1.56 16.85
C GLY A 63 -11.89 2.08 15.61
N ILE A 64 -10.58 1.78 15.40
CA ILE A 64 -9.79 2.31 14.26
C ILE A 64 -10.45 2.10 12.90
N LYS A 65 -11.18 1.00 12.69
CA LYS A 65 -11.95 0.75 11.45
C LYS A 65 -13.06 1.80 11.27
N LYS A 66 -13.81 2.12 12.35
CA LYS A 66 -14.87 3.12 12.32
C LYS A 66 -14.29 4.51 12.06
N ASP A 67 -13.18 4.83 12.71
CA ASP A 67 -12.49 6.12 12.53
C ASP A 67 -12.03 6.29 11.07
N ILE A 68 -11.38 5.30 10.50
CA ILE A 68 -10.96 5.34 9.10
C ILE A 68 -12.16 5.50 8.16
N LEU A 69 -13.24 4.76 8.38
CA LEU A 69 -14.46 4.91 7.59
C LEU A 69 -15.06 6.32 7.69
N LYS A 70 -15.11 6.88 8.90
CA LYS A 70 -15.57 8.26 9.13
C LYS A 70 -14.71 9.25 8.34
N LEU A 71 -13.39 9.13 8.44
CA LEU A 71 -12.46 10.01 7.72
C LEU A 71 -12.56 9.87 6.19
N ILE A 72 -12.78 8.65 5.69
CA ILE A 72 -13.00 8.46 4.25
C ILE A 72 -14.29 9.13 3.81
N LYS A 73 -15.41 8.92 4.53
CA LYS A 73 -16.69 9.56 4.21
C LYS A 73 -16.63 11.08 4.27
N LEU A 74 -15.85 11.63 5.20
CA LEU A 74 -15.65 13.07 5.32
C LEU A 74 -14.87 13.68 4.15
N ASN A 75 -13.97 12.90 3.53
CA ASN A 75 -13.00 13.42 2.58
C ASN A 75 -13.22 12.97 1.14
N VAL A 76 -14.04 11.95 0.91
CA VAL A 76 -14.32 11.40 -0.42
C VAL A 76 -15.77 11.74 -0.79
N ASP A 77 -15.91 12.55 -1.79
CA ASP A 77 -17.20 12.99 -2.31
C ASP A 77 -17.79 11.92 -3.24
N ASN A 78 -18.89 11.30 -2.84
CA ASN A 78 -19.55 10.27 -3.62
C ASN A 78 -20.22 10.77 -4.91
N THR A 79 -20.32 12.08 -5.10
CA THR A 79 -20.88 12.68 -6.33
C THR A 79 -19.84 12.78 -7.45
N LYS A 80 -18.56 12.62 -7.13
CA LYS A 80 -17.44 12.66 -8.08
C LYS A 80 -17.09 11.28 -8.60
N SER A 81 -16.59 11.21 -9.83
CA SER A 81 -16.00 9.98 -10.38
C SER A 81 -14.53 9.88 -10.01
N TYR A 82 -14.09 8.69 -9.65
CA TYR A 82 -12.71 8.42 -9.26
C TYR A 82 -12.07 7.30 -10.07
N ASP A 83 -10.79 7.40 -10.33
CA ASP A 83 -9.83 6.30 -10.53
C ASP A 83 -8.52 6.70 -9.83
N HIS A 84 -8.51 6.57 -8.52
CA HIS A 84 -7.51 7.15 -7.66
C HIS A 84 -6.99 6.14 -6.63
N LEU A 85 -5.86 6.47 -6.04
CA LEU A 85 -5.27 5.72 -4.93
C LEU A 85 -5.46 6.48 -3.62
N LEU A 86 -6.25 5.90 -2.74
CA LEU A 86 -6.47 6.36 -1.37
C LEU A 86 -5.46 5.69 -0.44
N ARG A 87 -4.58 6.47 0.17
CA ARG A 87 -3.66 5.99 1.20
C ARG A 87 -4.15 6.42 2.58
N VAL A 88 -4.16 5.48 3.50
CA VAL A 88 -4.36 5.71 4.93
C VAL A 88 -3.09 5.28 5.65
N ALA A 89 -2.45 6.19 6.37
CA ALA A 89 -1.27 5.95 7.18
C ALA A 89 -1.57 6.22 8.65
N VAL A 90 -1.06 5.40 9.55
CA VAL A 90 -1.37 5.46 10.99
C VAL A 90 -0.08 5.28 11.79
N ASN A 91 0.15 6.17 12.75
CA ASN A 91 1.13 6.01 13.81
C ASN A 91 0.46 6.16 15.19
N ASN A 92 1.21 6.29 16.27
CA ASN A 92 0.67 6.41 17.62
C ASN A 92 -0.06 7.74 17.89
N LYS A 93 0.17 8.79 17.09
CA LYS A 93 -0.33 10.14 17.31
C LYS A 93 -1.43 10.54 16.33
N MET A 94 -1.40 10.05 15.09
CA MET A 94 -2.25 10.56 14.04
C MET A 94 -2.61 9.53 12.95
N ILE A 95 -3.67 9.86 12.22
CA ILE A 95 -4.10 9.20 10.99
C ILE A 95 -3.93 10.21 9.85
N SER A 96 -3.18 9.85 8.80
CA SER A 96 -3.04 10.66 7.60
C SER A 96 -3.75 10.00 6.43
N VAL A 97 -4.54 10.78 5.72
CA VAL A 97 -5.29 10.36 4.54
C VAL A 97 -4.81 11.17 3.35
N SER A 98 -4.48 10.51 2.28
CA SER A 98 -4.14 11.18 1.02
C SER A 98 -4.77 10.46 -0.16
N LEU A 99 -5.23 11.25 -1.12
CA LEU A 99 -5.84 10.80 -2.36
C LEU A 99 -5.04 11.33 -3.52
N ARG A 100 -4.56 10.44 -4.38
CA ARG A 100 -3.80 10.80 -5.57
C ARG A 100 -4.31 10.08 -6.80
N GLU A 101 -4.13 10.69 -7.95
CA GLU A 101 -4.38 10.07 -9.23
C GLU A 101 -3.65 8.72 -9.36
N ARG A 102 -4.31 7.74 -9.96
CA ARG A 102 -3.72 6.46 -10.29
C ARG A 102 -3.08 6.55 -11.67
N LYS A 103 -1.78 6.45 -11.72
CA LYS A 103 -1.06 6.27 -12.98
C LYS A 103 -1.18 4.81 -13.43
N THR A 104 -1.61 4.58 -14.67
CA THR A 104 -1.67 3.24 -15.25
C THR A 104 -0.29 2.87 -15.80
N PRO A 105 0.27 1.72 -15.42
CA PRO A 105 1.52 1.23 -16.00
C PRO A 105 1.37 1.00 -17.51
N LYS A 106 2.41 1.30 -18.28
CA LYS A 106 2.51 0.98 -19.71
C LYS A 106 2.84 -0.51 -19.89
N LEU A 107 2.69 -1.03 -21.11
CA LEU A 107 2.99 -2.44 -21.43
C LEU A 107 4.47 -2.76 -21.21
N GLU A 108 5.36 -1.89 -21.66
CA GLU A 108 6.80 -2.01 -21.40
C GLU A 108 7.11 -1.40 -20.03
N PHE A 109 7.67 -2.23 -19.16
CA PHE A 109 7.92 -1.85 -17.79
C PHE A 109 9.26 -2.35 -17.28
N ASN A 110 10.13 -1.44 -16.84
CA ASN A 110 11.47 -1.72 -16.39
C ASN A 110 11.54 -1.89 -14.86
N LEU A 111 12.29 -2.87 -14.39
CA LEU A 111 12.58 -3.06 -12.98
C LEU A 111 14.07 -2.82 -12.70
N LYS A 112 14.37 -1.75 -11.96
CA LYS A 112 15.73 -1.50 -11.47
C LYS A 112 16.00 -2.36 -10.25
N LEU A 113 16.98 -3.25 -10.34
CA LEU A 113 17.38 -4.09 -9.22
C LEU A 113 18.09 -3.24 -8.15
N ILE A 114 17.66 -3.34 -6.90
CA ILE A 114 18.36 -2.75 -5.75
C ILE A 114 18.58 -3.79 -4.67
N ASN A 115 19.79 -3.83 -4.10
CA ASN A 115 20.10 -4.73 -2.99
C ASN A 115 19.53 -4.16 -1.70
N HIS A 116 18.30 -4.50 -1.43
CA HIS A 116 17.57 -4.03 -0.24
C HIS A 116 16.51 -5.03 0.20
N LYS A 117 16.45 -5.28 1.50
CA LYS A 117 15.36 -5.99 2.18
C LYS A 117 14.66 -5.00 3.09
N ARG A 118 13.33 -4.88 2.98
CA ARG A 118 12.57 -4.01 3.88
C ARG A 118 12.69 -4.48 5.33
N ILE A 119 12.64 -3.54 6.24
CA ILE A 119 12.45 -3.83 7.66
C ILE A 119 11.03 -4.37 7.84
N ASP A 120 10.86 -5.47 8.60
CA ASP A 120 9.57 -6.15 8.80
C ASP A 120 8.80 -6.32 7.48
N PRO A 121 9.35 -7.03 6.49
CA PRO A 121 8.84 -7.03 5.12
C PRO A 121 7.43 -7.60 5.00
N GLU A 122 6.99 -8.41 5.95
CA GLU A 122 5.63 -8.96 5.99
C GLU A 122 4.56 -7.94 6.42
N LEU A 123 5.00 -6.77 6.91
CA LEU A 123 4.13 -5.67 7.32
C LEU A 123 4.18 -4.53 6.33
N LYS A 124 3.07 -3.83 6.17
CA LYS A 124 3.03 -2.60 5.36
C LYS A 124 3.34 -1.40 6.24
N ASN A 125 4.62 -1.32 6.66
CA ASN A 125 5.11 -0.29 7.57
C ASN A 125 5.55 0.99 6.86
N LEU A 126 5.68 2.08 7.61
CA LEU A 126 6.06 3.41 7.10
C LEU A 126 7.58 3.59 6.88
N LYS A 127 8.42 2.60 7.17
CA LYS A 127 9.87 2.65 6.95
C LYS A 127 10.22 2.48 5.46
N TYR A 128 9.77 3.44 4.64
CA TYR A 128 9.78 3.35 3.17
C TYR A 128 10.66 4.41 2.51
N LYS A 129 11.33 5.28 3.28
CA LYS A 129 12.09 6.44 2.76
C LYS A 129 13.09 6.08 1.66
N LEU A 130 13.85 4.97 1.84
CA LEU A 130 14.82 4.54 0.85
C LEU A 130 14.15 4.18 -0.49
N ILE A 131 13.07 3.40 -0.45
CA ILE A 131 12.33 3.01 -1.64
C ILE A 131 11.77 4.25 -2.33
N LEU A 132 11.17 5.18 -1.58
CA LEU A 132 10.65 6.44 -2.13
C LEU A 132 11.72 7.29 -2.77
N LYS A 133 12.95 7.31 -2.21
CA LYS A 133 14.10 8.01 -2.82
C LYS A 133 14.45 7.45 -4.21
N TYR A 134 14.33 6.16 -4.42
CA TYR A 134 14.50 5.57 -5.75
C TYR A 134 13.32 5.90 -6.66
N LEU A 135 12.09 5.70 -6.19
CA LEU A 135 10.86 5.92 -6.97
C LEU A 135 10.67 7.37 -7.40
N SER A 136 11.14 8.36 -6.61
CA SER A 136 11.04 9.78 -6.96
C SER A 136 11.89 10.17 -8.18
N LYS A 137 12.85 9.32 -8.57
CA LYS A 137 13.73 9.52 -9.73
C LYS A 137 13.29 8.73 -10.95
N MET A 138 12.12 8.11 -10.92
CA MET A 138 11.63 7.20 -11.95
C MET A 138 10.24 7.62 -12.44
N ASP A 139 9.96 7.35 -13.71
CA ASP A 139 8.60 7.41 -14.20
C ASP A 139 7.84 6.14 -13.76
N ASN A 140 6.94 6.31 -12.82
CA ASN A 140 6.15 5.20 -12.26
C ASN A 140 5.14 4.58 -13.25
N THR A 141 5.04 5.11 -14.47
CA THR A 141 4.26 4.50 -15.56
C THR A 141 5.05 3.47 -16.34
N THR A 142 6.38 3.55 -16.31
CA THR A 142 7.30 2.70 -17.09
C THR A 142 8.31 1.96 -16.24
N SER A 143 8.43 2.28 -14.95
CA SER A 143 9.47 1.69 -14.11
C SER A 143 9.14 1.64 -12.62
N ASP A 144 9.75 0.66 -11.95
CA ASP A 144 9.74 0.48 -10.48
C ASP A 144 11.12 -0.07 -10.06
N VAL A 145 11.36 -0.21 -8.78
CA VAL A 145 12.51 -0.95 -8.25
C VAL A 145 12.12 -2.39 -7.95
N ALA A 146 13.02 -3.33 -8.16
CA ALA A 146 12.92 -4.69 -7.66
C ALA A 146 13.86 -4.86 -6.47
N LEU A 147 13.30 -5.19 -5.32
CA LEU A 147 14.04 -5.39 -4.08
C LEU A 147 14.69 -6.78 -4.11
N CYS A 148 16.02 -6.80 -4.04
CA CYS A 148 16.81 -8.03 -4.07
C CYS A 148 17.55 -8.24 -2.76
N PHE A 149 17.63 -9.46 -2.30
CA PHE A 149 18.41 -9.82 -1.13
C PHE A 149 18.95 -11.25 -1.26
N LYS A 150 20.24 -11.44 -0.99
CA LYS A 150 20.91 -12.74 -1.13
C LYS A 150 20.64 -13.40 -2.51
N LYS A 151 20.84 -12.62 -3.58
CA LYS A 151 20.64 -13.03 -4.99
C LYS A 151 19.20 -13.45 -5.35
N LYS A 152 18.19 -13.12 -4.53
CA LYS A 152 16.77 -13.41 -4.79
C LYS A 152 16.00 -12.12 -4.93
N ILE A 153 15.15 -12.04 -5.96
CA ILE A 153 14.16 -10.97 -6.09
C ILE A 153 13.02 -11.26 -5.10
N LEU A 154 12.65 -10.27 -4.30
CA LEU A 154 11.62 -10.38 -3.28
C LEU A 154 10.29 -9.80 -3.77
N GLU A 155 10.26 -8.50 -3.97
CA GLU A 155 9.06 -7.75 -4.37
C GLU A 155 9.49 -6.48 -5.11
N SER A 156 8.56 -5.77 -5.75
CA SER A 156 8.88 -4.43 -6.25
C SER A 156 8.70 -3.38 -5.15
N GLY A 157 9.08 -2.15 -5.44
CA GLY A 157 8.87 -1.02 -4.54
C GLY A 157 7.40 -0.81 -4.19
N THR A 158 6.49 -1.15 -5.09
CA THR A 158 5.04 -0.90 -4.91
C THR A 158 4.16 -2.13 -4.96
N SER A 159 4.65 -3.28 -5.47
CA SER A 159 3.85 -4.45 -5.83
C SER A 159 4.53 -5.77 -5.51
N ASN A 160 3.75 -6.85 -5.47
CA ASN A 160 4.28 -8.20 -5.52
C ASN A 160 4.70 -8.55 -6.95
N ILE A 161 5.70 -9.41 -7.11
CA ILE A 161 6.20 -9.90 -8.40
C ILE A 161 5.74 -11.34 -8.61
N LEU A 162 5.24 -11.62 -9.80
CA LEU A 162 4.94 -12.96 -10.28
C LEU A 162 5.82 -13.26 -11.50
N PHE A 163 6.43 -14.43 -11.53
CA PHE A 163 7.22 -14.92 -12.64
C PHE A 163 6.46 -16.04 -13.34
N ILE A 164 6.39 -15.98 -14.66
CA ILE A 164 5.76 -17.02 -15.48
C ILE A 164 6.85 -17.74 -16.26
N LYS A 165 6.92 -19.05 -16.13
CA LYS A 165 7.83 -19.93 -16.89
C LYS A 165 7.16 -21.25 -17.18
N LYS A 166 7.12 -21.67 -18.45
CA LYS A 166 6.52 -22.95 -18.89
C LYS A 166 5.12 -23.15 -18.28
N ASN A 167 4.23 -22.18 -18.45
CA ASN A 167 2.85 -22.17 -17.93
C ASN A 167 2.72 -22.34 -16.40
N LYS A 168 3.81 -22.15 -15.65
CA LYS A 168 3.81 -22.16 -14.19
C LYS A 168 4.06 -20.76 -13.65
N ILE A 169 3.33 -20.40 -12.60
CA ILE A 169 3.45 -19.08 -11.94
C ILE A 169 4.26 -19.26 -10.66
N TYR A 170 5.33 -18.50 -10.53
CA TYR A 170 6.22 -18.49 -9.37
C TYR A 170 6.11 -17.16 -8.63
N SER A 171 6.22 -17.19 -7.32
CA SER A 171 6.27 -15.99 -6.48
C SER A 171 7.19 -16.21 -5.29
N PRO A 172 7.92 -15.19 -4.82
CA PRO A 172 8.62 -15.25 -3.56
C PRO A 172 7.66 -15.58 -2.41
N SER A 173 8.09 -16.42 -1.47
CA SER A 173 7.23 -16.91 -0.38
C SER A 173 7.48 -16.21 0.95
N LYS A 174 8.74 -15.76 1.17
CA LYS A 174 9.23 -15.19 2.43
C LYS A 174 9.82 -13.79 2.20
N ASN A 175 9.89 -12.99 3.26
CA ASN A 175 10.46 -11.64 3.24
C ASN A 175 9.75 -10.68 2.28
N ILE A 176 8.46 -10.84 2.07
CA ILE A 176 7.61 -9.98 1.23
C ILE A 176 6.33 -9.60 1.98
N TYR A 177 5.75 -8.47 1.60
CA TYR A 177 4.38 -8.16 1.96
C TYR A 177 3.41 -8.85 1.00
N LYS A 178 2.56 -9.73 1.53
CA LYS A 178 1.50 -10.34 0.72
C LYS A 178 0.33 -9.36 0.58
N GLY A 179 0.33 -8.60 -0.52
CA GLY A 179 -0.67 -7.59 -0.83
C GLY A 179 -2.07 -8.19 -1.02
N VAL A 180 -3.10 -7.37 -0.85
CA VAL A 180 -4.51 -7.80 -0.99
C VAL A 180 -4.79 -8.35 -2.38
N THR A 181 -4.30 -7.67 -3.42
CA THR A 181 -4.44 -8.10 -4.82
C THR A 181 -3.72 -9.44 -5.05
N TYR A 182 -2.50 -9.61 -4.52
CA TYR A 182 -1.78 -10.88 -4.60
C TYR A 182 -2.57 -12.04 -3.95
N ILE A 183 -3.13 -11.82 -2.77
CA ILE A 183 -3.94 -12.84 -2.07
C ILE A 183 -5.20 -13.19 -2.89
N PHE A 184 -5.84 -12.19 -3.48
CA PHE A 184 -7.01 -12.39 -4.35
C PHE A 184 -6.65 -13.23 -5.58
N PHE A 185 -5.59 -12.87 -6.31
CA PHE A 185 -5.13 -13.64 -7.47
C PHE A 185 -4.73 -15.06 -7.11
N LYS A 186 -3.99 -15.23 -6.01
CA LYS A 186 -3.60 -16.58 -5.54
C LYS A 186 -4.81 -17.49 -5.33
N LYS A 187 -5.92 -16.96 -4.82
CA LYS A 187 -7.17 -17.73 -4.65
C LYS A 187 -7.85 -18.08 -6.00
N LYS A 188 -7.75 -17.19 -7.00
CA LYS A 188 -8.41 -17.36 -8.29
C LYS A 188 -7.62 -18.24 -9.27
N ILE A 189 -6.31 -18.09 -9.30
CA ILE A 189 -5.42 -18.79 -10.24
C ILE A 189 -5.07 -20.22 -9.73
N GLY A 190 -5.30 -20.52 -8.47
CA GLY A 190 -5.18 -21.86 -7.87
C GLY A 190 -3.75 -22.33 -7.61
N LYS A 191 -2.85 -22.31 -8.57
CA LYS A 191 -1.49 -22.88 -8.43
C LYS A 191 -0.40 -21.83 -8.65
N ILE A 192 -0.05 -21.09 -7.60
CA ILE A 192 1.19 -20.30 -7.57
C ILE A 192 2.25 -21.12 -6.84
N ILE A 193 3.34 -21.42 -7.52
CA ILE A 193 4.49 -22.11 -6.94
C ILE A 193 5.29 -21.10 -6.13
N ASN A 194 5.36 -21.30 -4.83
CA ASN A 194 6.17 -20.48 -3.94
C ASN A 194 7.64 -20.96 -4.00
N LYS A 195 8.57 -20.06 -4.27
CA LYS A 195 10.02 -20.29 -4.20
C LYS A 195 10.67 -19.38 -3.17
#